data_e672450acd3d827e2d405f1c117840fa
#
_entry.id   e672450acd3d827e2d405f1c117840fa
#
_cell.length_a   1.000
_cell.length_b   1.000
_cell.length_c   1.000
_cell.angle_alpha   90.00
_cell.angle_beta   90.00
_cell.angle_gamma   90.00
#
_symmetry.space_group_name_H-M   'P 1'
#
loop_
_entity.id
_entity.type
_entity.pdbx_description
1 polymer ?
#
loop_
_entity_poly.entity_id
_entity_poly.type
_entity_poly.pdbx_seq_one_letter_code
_entity_poly.pdbx_strand_id
1 'polypeptide(L)'
;ILKKNYGYAEGYNKGLAQIESDYFILVNSDVKVNEEWIGALLSRMKADPNNMACQPKILSVSDPGSFEYAGAAGGLIDLLGYTFSRGRMLSLVEKDESQYESAKKIFWSSGAAMMVNAKMFKALGGFDGDYFAHQEEIDLCWRIQRAGGNIWYEPKSRIYHLGGGTLEYTNPRKIFLNFRNNLSTIFKNVPYIYLFILLPFRLMIDFLISIKYLLSGQFILFFKVIEAYVHQP
;
A
#
# COMPACT_ATOMS: atom_id res chain seq x y z
N ILE A 1 -17.04 1.92 -18.48
CA ILE A 1 -15.77 1.26 -18.86
C ILE A 1 -14.80 2.34 -19.31
N LEU A 2 -13.58 2.35 -18.78
CA LEU A 2 -12.56 3.30 -19.18
C LEU A 2 -12.02 2.94 -20.59
N LYS A 3 -11.66 3.96 -21.38
CA LYS A 3 -11.26 3.79 -22.79
C LYS A 3 -9.91 3.09 -22.99
N LYS A 4 -9.03 3.10 -21.98
CA LYS A 4 -7.71 2.46 -21.98
C LYS A 4 -7.30 2.05 -20.56
N ASN A 5 -6.21 1.29 -20.44
CA ASN A 5 -5.59 1.03 -19.15
C ASN A 5 -4.83 2.28 -18.68
N TYR A 6 -5.33 2.90 -17.61
CA TYR A 6 -4.73 4.07 -16.95
C TYR A 6 -3.82 3.70 -15.77
N GLY A 7 -3.61 2.41 -15.51
CA GLY A 7 -2.98 1.93 -14.28
C GLY A 7 -3.97 1.90 -13.12
N TYR A 8 -3.47 1.55 -11.94
CA TYR A 8 -4.28 1.48 -10.73
C TYR A 8 -4.70 2.87 -10.24
N ALA A 9 -3.73 3.77 -10.02
CA ALA A 9 -3.96 5.08 -9.43
C ALA A 9 -4.95 5.93 -10.25
N GLU A 10 -4.63 6.22 -11.49
CA GLU A 10 -5.47 7.06 -12.35
C GLU A 10 -6.76 6.36 -12.77
N GLY A 11 -6.77 5.03 -12.84
CA GLY A 11 -7.97 4.22 -13.09
C GLY A 11 -9.02 4.43 -11.99
N TYR A 12 -8.62 4.35 -10.73
CA TYR A 12 -9.52 4.64 -9.59
C TYR A 12 -9.94 6.11 -9.55
N ASN A 13 -9.03 7.06 -9.76
CA ASN A 13 -9.36 8.48 -9.78
C ASN A 13 -10.49 8.78 -10.78
N LYS A 14 -10.36 8.27 -12.01
CA LYS A 14 -11.38 8.47 -13.06
C LYS A 14 -12.71 7.78 -12.76
N GLY A 15 -12.67 6.59 -12.17
CA GLY A 15 -13.87 5.85 -11.79
C GLY A 15 -14.60 6.54 -10.64
N LEU A 16 -13.89 6.90 -9.58
CA LEU A 16 -14.45 7.49 -8.37
C LEU A 16 -14.88 8.95 -8.53
N ALA A 17 -14.33 9.67 -9.51
CA ALA A 17 -14.77 11.04 -9.81
C ALA A 17 -16.26 11.13 -10.19
N GLN A 18 -16.85 10.04 -10.67
CA GLN A 18 -18.23 9.95 -11.12
C GLN A 18 -19.19 9.42 -10.03
N ILE A 19 -18.66 9.11 -8.83
CA ILE A 19 -19.42 8.48 -7.76
C ILE A 19 -19.61 9.45 -6.60
N GLU A 20 -20.85 9.63 -6.17
CA GLU A 20 -21.20 10.35 -4.95
C GLU A 20 -21.52 9.31 -3.85
N SER A 21 -20.77 9.37 -2.75
CA SER A 21 -20.90 8.47 -1.60
C SER A 21 -20.18 9.06 -0.39
N ASP A 22 -20.50 8.60 0.82
CA ASP A 22 -19.78 8.95 2.05
C ASP A 22 -18.43 8.21 2.14
N TYR A 23 -18.38 6.99 1.63
CA TYR A 23 -17.19 6.13 1.65
C TYR A 23 -16.99 5.46 0.30
N PHE A 24 -15.74 5.30 -0.10
CA PHE A 24 -15.34 4.45 -1.20
C PHE A 24 -14.77 3.15 -0.65
N ILE A 25 -15.05 2.05 -1.33
CA ILE A 25 -14.39 0.77 -1.09
C ILE A 25 -13.58 0.44 -2.35
N LEU A 26 -12.25 0.45 -2.19
CA LEU A 26 -11.33 0.03 -3.23
C LEU A 26 -11.00 -1.43 -2.96
N VAL A 27 -11.20 -2.28 -3.96
CA VAL A 27 -10.99 -3.72 -3.84
C VAL A 27 -10.47 -4.29 -5.15
N ASN A 28 -9.47 -5.16 -5.05
CA ASN A 28 -8.95 -5.87 -6.21
C ASN A 28 -9.94 -6.94 -6.71
N SER A 29 -9.88 -7.23 -7.99
CA SER A 29 -10.77 -8.22 -8.62
C SER A 29 -10.47 -9.68 -8.23
N ASP A 30 -9.33 -9.95 -7.59
CA ASP A 30 -8.85 -11.25 -7.13
C ASP A 30 -8.99 -11.45 -5.60
N VAL A 31 -9.93 -10.72 -5.00
CA VAL A 31 -10.30 -10.81 -3.58
C VAL A 31 -11.56 -11.66 -3.41
N LYS A 32 -11.55 -12.56 -2.43
CA LYS A 32 -12.74 -13.25 -1.92
C LYS A 32 -13.16 -12.63 -0.61
N VAL A 33 -14.43 -12.34 -0.46
CA VAL A 33 -15.02 -11.67 0.71
C VAL A 33 -16.11 -12.54 1.34
N ASN A 34 -16.42 -12.31 2.62
CA ASN A 34 -17.63 -12.80 3.27
C ASN A 34 -18.71 -11.71 3.31
N GLU A 35 -19.94 -12.08 3.67
CA GLU A 35 -21.09 -11.16 3.64
C GLU A 35 -20.94 -9.98 4.63
N GLU A 36 -20.23 -10.15 5.72
CA GLU A 36 -20.17 -9.17 6.82
C GLU A 36 -18.96 -8.22 6.76
N TRP A 37 -18.04 -8.40 5.81
CA TRP A 37 -16.76 -7.70 5.82
C TRP A 37 -16.89 -6.16 5.73
N ILE A 38 -17.88 -5.65 5.01
CA ILE A 38 -18.14 -4.20 4.88
C ILE A 38 -18.68 -3.62 6.18
N GLY A 39 -19.55 -4.35 6.88
CA GLY A 39 -20.20 -3.89 8.11
C GLY A 39 -19.19 -3.56 9.22
N ALA A 40 -18.16 -4.40 9.38
CA ALA A 40 -17.11 -4.18 10.37
C ALA A 40 -16.25 -2.94 10.01
N LEU A 41 -15.87 -2.77 8.74
CA LEU A 41 -15.14 -1.58 8.28
C LEU A 41 -15.98 -0.31 8.50
N LEU A 42 -17.24 -0.32 8.10
CA LEU A 42 -18.14 0.83 8.24
C LEU A 42 -18.32 1.21 9.72
N SER A 43 -18.48 0.23 10.60
CA SER A 43 -18.56 0.47 12.04
C SER A 43 -17.30 1.13 12.58
N ARG A 44 -16.11 0.71 12.12
CA ARG A 44 -14.83 1.34 12.47
C ARG A 44 -14.75 2.79 11.97
N MET A 45 -15.15 3.03 10.74
CA MET A 45 -15.12 4.37 10.15
C MET A 45 -16.05 5.34 10.88
N LYS A 46 -17.23 4.89 11.29
CA LYS A 46 -18.22 5.71 12.02
C LYS A 46 -17.92 5.91 13.51
N ALA A 47 -17.01 5.14 14.10
CA ALA A 47 -16.69 5.20 15.54
C ALA A 47 -15.99 6.52 15.94
N ASP A 48 -15.31 7.19 15.01
CA ASP A 48 -14.64 8.48 15.24
C ASP A 48 -14.63 9.27 13.92
N PRO A 49 -15.03 10.55 13.91
CA PRO A 49 -15.02 11.38 12.71
C PRO A 49 -13.64 11.57 12.08
N ASN A 50 -12.56 11.29 12.83
CA ASN A 50 -11.19 11.34 12.30
C ASN A 50 -10.75 10.02 11.64
N ASN A 51 -11.56 8.97 11.66
CA ASN A 51 -11.25 7.72 10.96
C ASN A 51 -11.48 7.92 9.45
N MET A 52 -10.39 7.99 8.69
CA MET A 52 -10.44 8.36 7.28
C MET A 52 -10.15 7.20 6.33
N ALA A 53 -9.48 6.15 6.82
CA ALA A 53 -9.31 4.92 6.06
C ALA A 53 -9.26 3.70 7.00
N CYS A 54 -9.65 2.54 6.45
CA CYS A 54 -9.66 1.29 7.20
C CYS A 54 -9.41 0.12 6.24
N GLN A 55 -8.55 -0.83 6.68
CA GLN A 55 -8.36 -2.10 5.97
C GLN A 55 -8.86 -3.29 6.79
N PRO A 56 -9.33 -4.36 6.12
CA PRO A 56 -9.63 -5.64 6.76
C PRO A 56 -8.36 -6.42 7.11
N LYS A 57 -8.51 -7.53 7.84
CA LYS A 57 -7.53 -8.61 7.88
C LYS A 57 -7.46 -9.25 6.50
N ILE A 58 -6.26 -9.35 5.94
CA ILE A 58 -6.04 -9.90 4.60
C ILE A 58 -5.29 -11.23 4.72
N LEU A 59 -5.97 -12.30 4.37
CA LEU A 59 -5.45 -13.67 4.38
C LEU A 59 -5.18 -14.13 2.93
N SER A 60 -4.36 -15.17 2.78
CA SER A 60 -4.07 -15.75 1.49
C SER A 60 -5.22 -16.65 0.99
N VAL A 61 -5.56 -16.56 -0.30
CA VAL A 61 -6.48 -17.51 -0.95
C VAL A 61 -5.84 -18.89 -1.07
N SER A 62 -4.52 -18.95 -1.34
CA SER A 62 -3.80 -20.22 -1.54
C SER A 62 -3.46 -20.95 -0.25
N ASP A 63 -3.32 -20.22 0.87
CA ASP A 63 -3.14 -20.75 2.22
C ASP A 63 -3.99 -19.94 3.21
N PRO A 64 -5.28 -20.27 3.39
CA PRO A 64 -6.22 -19.50 4.21
C PRO A 64 -5.86 -19.39 5.69
N GLY A 65 -4.92 -20.20 6.18
CA GLY A 65 -4.35 -20.12 7.53
C GLY A 65 -3.19 -19.15 7.67
N SER A 66 -2.75 -18.51 6.58
CA SER A 66 -1.64 -17.54 6.57
C SER A 66 -2.10 -16.16 6.14
N PHE A 67 -1.37 -15.13 6.61
CA PHE A 67 -1.58 -13.78 6.12
C PHE A 67 -1.21 -13.67 4.63
N GLU A 68 -1.77 -12.67 3.97
CA GLU A 68 -1.36 -12.34 2.60
C GLU A 68 -0.13 -11.43 2.62
N TYR A 69 0.69 -11.50 1.57
CA TYR A 69 1.97 -10.80 1.49
C TYR A 69 1.83 -9.26 1.53
N ALA A 70 0.82 -8.70 0.88
CA ALA A 70 0.69 -7.26 0.67
C ALA A 70 -0.39 -6.64 1.57
N GLY A 71 -0.03 -6.30 2.81
CA GLY A 71 -0.92 -5.59 3.72
C GLY A 71 -1.36 -6.40 4.94
N ALA A 72 -1.45 -7.72 4.86
CA ALA A 72 -1.66 -8.66 5.97
C ALA A 72 -2.53 -8.11 7.12
N ALA A 73 -1.91 -7.80 8.28
CA ALA A 73 -2.56 -7.25 9.48
C ALA A 73 -2.28 -5.74 9.68
N GLY A 74 -2.12 -4.99 8.57
CA GLY A 74 -1.91 -3.54 8.59
C GLY A 74 -0.47 -3.10 8.32
N GLY A 75 -0.34 -2.06 7.52
CA GLY A 75 0.93 -1.53 7.06
C GLY A 75 1.56 -0.51 8.00
N LEU A 76 2.88 -0.54 8.09
CA LEU A 76 3.74 0.36 8.86
C LEU A 76 4.86 0.91 7.95
N ILE A 77 5.57 1.92 8.42
CA ILE A 77 6.73 2.50 7.76
C ILE A 77 7.86 2.67 8.78
N ASP A 78 9.08 2.45 8.38
CA ASP A 78 10.24 2.71 9.23
C ASP A 78 10.79 4.14 9.07
N LEU A 79 11.83 4.46 9.84
CA LEU A 79 12.47 5.79 9.82
C LEU A 79 13.14 6.13 8.49
N LEU A 80 13.44 5.13 7.66
CA LEU A 80 14.05 5.32 6.34
C LEU A 80 13.02 5.29 5.21
N GLY A 81 11.72 5.17 5.55
CA GLY A 81 10.64 5.16 4.60
C GLY A 81 10.40 3.80 3.93
N TYR A 82 11.00 2.71 4.44
CA TYR A 82 10.64 1.37 3.98
C TYR A 82 9.32 0.94 4.57
N THR A 83 8.46 0.44 3.70
CA THR A 83 7.13 -0.03 4.07
C THR A 83 7.14 -1.51 4.40
N PHE A 84 6.49 -1.87 5.48
CA PHE A 84 6.32 -3.25 5.92
C PHE A 84 4.94 -3.46 6.53
N SER A 85 4.56 -4.68 6.82
CA SER A 85 3.25 -4.98 7.42
C SER A 85 3.39 -5.97 8.57
N ARG A 86 2.47 -5.87 9.53
CA ARG A 86 2.33 -6.91 10.56
C ARG A 86 1.83 -8.20 9.89
N GLY A 87 2.31 -9.34 10.34
CA GLY A 87 2.03 -10.64 9.71
C GLY A 87 3.00 -11.00 8.59
N ARG A 88 4.04 -10.14 8.34
CA ARG A 88 5.08 -10.41 7.36
C ARG A 88 6.41 -9.78 7.72
N MET A 89 7.47 -10.53 7.58
CA MET A 89 8.85 -10.05 7.69
C MET A 89 9.64 -10.46 6.43
N LEU A 90 9.95 -9.49 5.57
CA LEU A 90 10.56 -9.71 4.24
C LEU A 90 9.73 -10.67 3.39
N SER A 91 10.29 -11.86 3.07
CA SER A 91 9.60 -12.91 2.32
C SER A 91 8.83 -13.90 3.20
N LEU A 92 9.02 -13.85 4.52
CA LEU A 92 8.34 -14.73 5.46
C LEU A 92 6.98 -14.15 5.82
N VAL A 93 5.95 -14.98 5.64
CA VAL A 93 4.56 -14.64 5.99
C VAL A 93 4.17 -15.48 7.20
N GLU A 94 3.56 -14.84 8.18
CA GLU A 94 3.10 -15.51 9.41
C GLU A 94 1.80 -16.28 9.16
N LYS A 95 1.60 -17.34 9.95
CA LYS A 95 0.28 -17.96 10.10
C LYS A 95 -0.62 -17.08 10.97
N ASP A 96 -1.92 -17.09 10.69
CA ASP A 96 -2.92 -16.44 11.54
C ASP A 96 -3.24 -17.32 12.75
N GLU A 97 -2.51 -17.12 13.82
CA GLU A 97 -2.72 -17.76 15.13
C GLU A 97 -3.50 -16.84 16.08
N SER A 98 -4.33 -15.96 15.55
CA SER A 98 -5.11 -14.95 16.30
C SER A 98 -4.26 -13.89 17.02
N GLN A 99 -3.01 -13.70 16.62
CA GLN A 99 -2.09 -12.72 17.22
C GLN A 99 -2.46 -11.26 16.92
N TYR A 100 -3.31 -11.01 15.92
CA TYR A 100 -3.72 -9.65 15.49
C TYR A 100 -5.25 -9.46 15.53
N GLU A 101 -5.93 -9.91 16.57
CA GLU A 101 -7.40 -9.80 16.72
C GLU A 101 -7.86 -8.45 17.31
N SER A 102 -6.93 -7.54 17.60
CA SER A 102 -7.25 -6.19 18.07
C SER A 102 -7.17 -5.17 16.95
N ALA A 103 -8.19 -4.34 16.84
CA ALA A 103 -8.16 -3.18 15.94
C ALA A 103 -7.01 -2.23 16.33
N LYS A 104 -6.28 -1.72 15.34
CA LYS A 104 -5.09 -0.90 15.59
C LYS A 104 -4.96 0.21 14.54
N LYS A 105 -4.48 1.38 14.97
CA LYS A 105 -4.01 2.41 14.05
C LYS A 105 -2.78 1.89 13.32
N ILE A 106 -2.77 2.09 12.01
CA ILE A 106 -1.70 1.67 11.09
C ILE A 106 -1.24 2.87 10.28
N PHE A 107 -0.10 2.73 9.63
CA PHE A 107 0.42 3.81 8.78
C PHE A 107 -0.22 3.81 7.39
N TRP A 108 -0.38 2.65 6.76
CA TRP A 108 -0.99 2.53 5.46
C TRP A 108 -1.92 1.31 5.37
N SER A 109 -2.96 1.46 4.57
CA SER A 109 -3.93 0.43 4.21
C SER A 109 -3.57 -0.15 2.86
N SER A 110 -3.70 -1.47 2.70
CA SER A 110 -3.43 -2.15 1.44
C SER A 110 -4.42 -1.75 0.35
N GLY A 111 -3.90 -1.53 -0.86
CA GLY A 111 -4.71 -1.35 -2.06
C GLY A 111 -5.52 -2.59 -2.46
N ALA A 112 -5.23 -3.78 -1.89
CA ALA A 112 -6.02 -4.98 -2.14
C ALA A 112 -7.46 -4.86 -1.62
N ALA A 113 -7.64 -4.19 -0.44
CA ALA A 113 -8.96 -3.82 0.07
C ALA A 113 -8.84 -2.67 1.09
N MET A 114 -9.43 -1.53 0.77
CA MET A 114 -9.42 -0.34 1.61
C MET A 114 -10.79 0.35 1.57
N MET A 115 -11.36 0.66 2.73
CA MET A 115 -12.44 1.63 2.84
C MET A 115 -11.83 3.00 3.15
N VAL A 116 -12.22 4.04 2.42
CA VAL A 116 -11.74 5.41 2.60
C VAL A 116 -12.89 6.40 2.61
N ASN A 117 -12.80 7.46 3.44
CA ASN A 117 -13.75 8.55 3.43
C ASN A 117 -13.70 9.27 2.07
N ALA A 118 -14.84 9.35 1.38
CA ALA A 118 -14.90 9.87 0.02
C ALA A 118 -14.57 11.37 -0.06
N LYS A 119 -15.00 12.16 0.93
CA LYS A 119 -14.69 13.60 1.02
C LYS A 119 -13.20 13.82 1.21
N MET A 120 -12.56 13.05 2.10
CA MET A 120 -11.11 13.11 2.33
C MET A 120 -10.33 12.69 1.08
N PHE A 121 -10.72 11.59 0.44
CA PHE A 121 -10.11 11.12 -0.81
C PHE A 121 -10.15 12.20 -1.89
N LYS A 122 -11.33 12.80 -2.14
CA LYS A 122 -11.51 13.87 -3.13
C LYS A 122 -10.74 15.14 -2.75
N ALA A 123 -10.77 15.55 -1.49
CA ALA A 123 -10.08 16.76 -1.00
C ALA A 123 -8.55 16.68 -1.14
N LEU A 124 -7.98 15.47 -1.03
CA LEU A 124 -6.55 15.22 -1.24
C LEU A 124 -6.18 14.98 -2.72
N GLY A 125 -7.13 15.08 -3.66
CA GLY A 125 -6.90 14.86 -5.08
C GLY A 125 -6.84 13.38 -5.49
N GLY A 126 -7.26 12.46 -4.62
CA GLY A 126 -7.22 11.02 -4.89
C GLY A 126 -5.81 10.43 -4.81
N PHE A 127 -5.57 9.38 -5.58
CA PHE A 127 -4.23 8.82 -5.79
C PHE A 127 -3.40 9.73 -6.69
N ASP A 128 -2.09 9.69 -6.52
CA ASP A 128 -1.19 10.33 -7.48
C ASP A 128 -1.09 9.49 -8.77
N GLY A 129 -1.54 10.05 -9.88
CA GLY A 129 -1.59 9.38 -11.18
C GLY A 129 -0.22 8.98 -11.73
N ASP A 130 0.86 9.68 -11.33
CA ASP A 130 2.22 9.41 -11.80
C ASP A 130 2.77 8.07 -11.29
N TYR A 131 2.17 7.51 -10.22
CA TYR A 131 2.57 6.21 -9.71
C TYR A 131 2.21 5.05 -10.64
N PHE A 132 1.19 5.16 -11.42
CA PHE A 132 0.65 4.11 -12.26
C PHE A 132 0.14 2.91 -11.46
N ALA A 133 1.00 2.27 -10.65
CA ALA A 133 0.69 1.19 -9.71
C ALA A 133 1.81 1.05 -8.67
N HIS A 134 1.48 0.54 -7.50
CA HIS A 134 2.32 0.35 -6.30
C HIS A 134 2.70 1.65 -5.58
N GLN A 135 2.54 1.69 -4.27
CA GLN A 135 2.81 2.78 -3.34
C GLN A 135 1.82 3.97 -3.39
N GLU A 136 0.88 4.00 -4.33
CA GLU A 136 -0.14 5.07 -4.42
C GLU A 136 -1.04 5.10 -3.18
N GLU A 137 -1.37 3.94 -2.63
CA GLU A 137 -2.15 3.81 -1.40
C GLU A 137 -1.34 4.28 -0.18
N ILE A 138 -0.05 4.09 -0.18
CA ILE A 138 0.85 4.50 0.90
C ILE A 138 1.01 6.03 0.90
N ASP A 139 1.22 6.63 -0.26
CA ASP A 139 1.24 8.08 -0.42
C ASP A 139 -0.09 8.72 0.02
N LEU A 140 -1.22 8.17 -0.42
CA LEU A 140 -2.54 8.64 0.00
C LEU A 140 -2.71 8.55 1.52
N CYS A 141 -2.34 7.42 2.11
CA CYS A 141 -2.42 7.21 3.55
C CYS A 141 -1.53 8.19 4.33
N TRP A 142 -0.35 8.51 3.82
CA TRP A 142 0.50 9.53 4.44
C TRP A 142 -0.13 10.92 4.37
N ARG A 143 -0.68 11.30 3.21
CA ARG A 143 -1.39 12.58 3.05
C ARG A 143 -2.62 12.68 3.95
N ILE A 144 -3.38 11.59 4.13
CA ILE A 144 -4.51 11.51 5.07
C ILE A 144 -4.03 11.82 6.49
N GLN A 145 -2.94 11.19 6.95
CA GLN A 145 -2.40 11.41 8.31
C GLN A 145 -1.87 12.84 8.49
N ARG A 146 -1.22 13.41 7.48
CA ARG A 146 -0.80 14.82 7.50
C ARG A 146 -1.99 15.79 7.59
N ALA A 147 -3.14 15.39 7.07
CA ALA A 147 -4.40 16.15 7.20
C ALA A 147 -5.14 15.87 8.53
N GLY A 148 -4.53 15.11 9.47
CA GLY A 148 -5.10 14.80 10.78
C GLY A 148 -6.01 13.57 10.83
N GLY A 149 -6.12 12.80 9.73
CA GLY A 149 -6.92 11.59 9.66
C GLY A 149 -6.23 10.36 10.26
N ASN A 150 -7.03 9.42 10.75
CA ASN A 150 -6.56 8.12 11.24
C ASN A 150 -6.78 7.02 10.21
N ILE A 151 -5.86 6.07 10.17
CA ILE A 151 -5.96 4.85 9.37
C ILE A 151 -6.00 3.66 10.30
N TRP A 152 -6.93 2.73 10.05
CA TRP A 152 -7.16 1.60 10.92
C TRP A 152 -7.04 0.26 10.22
N TYR A 153 -6.61 -0.73 10.98
CA TYR A 153 -6.78 -2.14 10.72
C TYR A 153 -7.95 -2.66 11.56
N GLU A 154 -8.92 -3.33 10.93
CA GLU A 154 -10.10 -3.91 11.60
C GLU A 154 -10.15 -5.43 11.40
N PRO A 155 -9.74 -6.23 12.40
CA PRO A 155 -9.65 -7.68 12.25
C PRO A 155 -11.00 -8.40 12.16
N LYS A 156 -12.10 -7.77 12.60
CA LYS A 156 -13.44 -8.33 12.44
C LYS A 156 -13.89 -8.38 10.99
N SER A 157 -13.30 -7.56 10.14
CA SER A 157 -13.42 -7.64 8.69
C SER A 157 -12.31 -8.54 8.16
N ARG A 158 -12.67 -9.61 7.44
CA ARG A 158 -11.71 -10.57 6.88
C ARG A 158 -11.96 -10.75 5.40
N ILE A 159 -10.90 -10.76 4.63
CA ILE A 159 -10.90 -11.05 3.20
C ILE A 159 -9.77 -12.00 2.86
N TYR A 160 -9.88 -12.64 1.71
CA TYR A 160 -8.82 -13.49 1.15
C TYR A 160 -8.39 -12.92 -0.19
N HIS A 161 -7.11 -12.71 -0.37
CA HIS A 161 -6.52 -12.17 -1.59
C HIS A 161 -5.61 -13.19 -2.24
N LEU A 162 -5.70 -13.34 -3.58
CA LEU A 162 -4.89 -14.30 -4.30
C LEU A 162 -3.41 -13.92 -4.28
N GLY A 163 -3.13 -12.61 -4.36
CA GLY A 163 -1.77 -12.07 -4.34
C GLY A 163 -0.90 -12.51 -5.52
N GLY A 164 -0.01 -11.63 -5.98
CA GLY A 164 0.91 -11.98 -7.07
C GLY A 164 0.27 -12.19 -8.46
N GLY A 165 -1.04 -12.09 -8.57
CA GLY A 165 -1.78 -12.40 -9.81
C GLY A 165 -1.48 -11.47 -10.99
N THR A 166 -1.00 -10.25 -10.73
CA THR A 166 -0.73 -9.28 -11.80
C THR A 166 0.74 -9.22 -12.22
N LEU A 167 1.68 -9.31 -11.27
CA LEU A 167 3.12 -9.28 -11.54
C LEU A 167 3.85 -10.13 -10.49
N GLU A 168 4.72 -11.03 -10.93
CA GLU A 168 5.62 -11.79 -10.05
C GLU A 168 6.54 -10.86 -9.24
N TYR A 169 7.00 -11.32 -8.08
CA TYR A 169 7.85 -10.52 -7.17
C TYR A 169 9.17 -10.10 -7.81
N THR A 170 9.70 -10.90 -8.73
CA THR A 170 10.94 -10.67 -9.48
C THR A 170 10.73 -9.91 -10.80
N ASN A 171 9.51 -9.44 -11.07
CA ASN A 171 9.24 -8.69 -12.29
C ASN A 171 10.01 -7.35 -12.29
N PRO A 172 10.86 -7.07 -13.31
CA PRO A 172 11.68 -5.87 -13.34
C PRO A 172 10.89 -4.56 -13.27
N ARG A 173 9.70 -4.50 -13.89
CA ARG A 173 8.83 -3.33 -13.85
C ARG A 173 8.28 -3.10 -12.45
N LYS A 174 7.93 -4.16 -11.73
CA LYS A 174 7.45 -4.08 -10.35
C LYS A 174 8.55 -3.56 -9.42
N ILE A 175 9.79 -4.06 -9.56
CA ILE A 175 10.94 -3.58 -8.80
C ILE A 175 11.17 -2.09 -9.06
N PHE A 176 11.23 -1.69 -10.34
CA PHE A 176 11.37 -0.28 -10.72
C PHE A 176 10.29 0.59 -10.06
N LEU A 177 9.00 0.24 -10.22
CA LEU A 177 7.89 1.01 -9.67
C LEU A 177 7.95 1.09 -8.13
N ASN A 178 8.26 -0.01 -7.46
CA ASN A 178 8.36 0.00 -6.00
C ASN A 178 9.44 0.95 -5.49
N PHE A 179 10.65 0.92 -6.07
CA PHE A 179 11.73 1.82 -5.66
C PHE A 179 11.44 3.27 -6.04
N ARG A 180 11.03 3.54 -7.30
CA ARG A 180 10.71 4.88 -7.79
C ARG A 180 9.60 5.52 -6.96
N ASN A 181 8.47 4.82 -6.82
CA ASN A 181 7.29 5.37 -6.16
C ASN A 181 7.50 5.53 -4.66
N ASN A 182 8.24 4.62 -4.03
CA ASN A 182 8.58 4.77 -2.62
C ASN A 182 9.48 5.99 -2.36
N LEU A 183 10.47 6.24 -3.22
CA LEU A 183 11.28 7.45 -3.16
C LEU A 183 10.43 8.71 -3.38
N SER A 184 9.55 8.70 -4.39
CA SER A 184 8.62 9.80 -4.65
C SER A 184 7.72 10.07 -3.45
N THR A 185 7.22 9.02 -2.79
CA THR A 185 6.43 9.14 -1.55
C THR A 185 7.23 9.82 -0.44
N ILE A 186 8.51 9.46 -0.27
CA ILE A 186 9.40 10.09 0.71
C ILE A 186 9.62 11.57 0.37
N PHE A 187 9.98 11.89 -0.88
CA PHE A 187 10.21 13.27 -1.32
C PHE A 187 9.01 14.17 -1.13
N LYS A 188 7.81 13.67 -1.38
CA LYS A 188 6.55 14.42 -1.25
C LYS A 188 6.10 14.63 0.19
N ASN A 189 6.39 13.70 1.08
CA ASN A 189 5.78 13.65 2.39
C ASN A 189 6.73 13.98 3.55
N VAL A 190 8.03 13.76 3.39
CA VAL A 190 9.03 14.08 4.42
C VAL A 190 9.47 15.54 4.32
N PRO A 191 9.52 16.31 5.44
CA PRO A 191 10.04 17.66 5.42
C PRO A 191 11.51 17.70 4.94
N TYR A 192 11.85 18.69 4.11
CA TYR A 192 13.16 18.80 3.44
C TYR A 192 14.36 18.69 4.38
N ILE A 193 14.24 19.25 5.59
CA ILE A 193 15.34 19.18 6.56
C ILE A 193 15.72 17.74 6.94
N TYR A 194 14.73 16.84 7.01
CA TYR A 194 14.98 15.43 7.33
C TYR A 194 15.47 14.64 6.12
N LEU A 195 15.18 15.09 4.88
CA LEU A 195 15.66 14.43 3.67
C LEU A 195 17.19 14.44 3.59
N PHE A 196 17.87 15.51 4.04
CA PHE A 196 19.34 15.57 4.06
C PHE A 196 19.97 14.47 4.90
N ILE A 197 19.29 14.04 5.96
CA ILE A 197 19.76 12.95 6.82
C ILE A 197 19.29 11.59 6.25
N LEU A 198 18.05 11.50 5.85
CA LEU A 198 17.43 10.23 5.42
C LEU A 198 18.04 9.72 4.11
N LEU A 199 18.16 10.58 3.09
CA LEU A 199 18.54 10.17 1.73
C LEU A 199 19.91 9.50 1.62
N PRO A 200 20.99 9.96 2.29
CA PRO A 200 22.27 9.27 2.24
C PRO A 200 22.21 7.82 2.76
N PHE A 201 21.52 7.59 3.89
CA PHE A 201 21.33 6.24 4.43
C PHE A 201 20.44 5.37 3.51
N ARG A 202 19.39 5.97 2.97
CA ARG A 202 18.51 5.31 2.03
C ARG A 202 19.24 4.89 0.75
N LEU A 203 20.01 5.80 0.16
CA LEU A 203 20.81 5.52 -1.03
C LEU A 203 21.80 4.38 -0.76
N MET A 204 22.49 4.40 0.39
CA MET A 204 23.42 3.35 0.78
C MET A 204 22.73 1.98 0.85
N ILE A 205 21.57 1.89 1.51
CA ILE A 205 20.86 0.61 1.67
C ILE A 205 20.30 0.14 0.33
N ASP A 206 19.69 1.01 -0.47
CA ASP A 206 19.16 0.64 -1.79
C ASP A 206 20.28 0.22 -2.75
N PHE A 207 21.47 0.85 -2.62
CA PHE A 207 22.67 0.41 -3.34
C PHE A 207 23.11 -1.00 -2.92
N LEU A 208 23.14 -1.28 -1.60
CA LEU A 208 23.43 -2.64 -1.11
C LEU A 208 22.42 -3.68 -1.58
N ILE A 209 21.13 -3.32 -1.63
CA ILE A 209 20.09 -4.19 -2.21
C ILE A 209 20.35 -4.42 -3.70
N SER A 210 20.74 -3.39 -4.45
CA SER A 210 21.08 -3.52 -5.87
C SER A 210 22.28 -4.44 -6.09
N ILE A 211 23.32 -4.31 -5.28
CA ILE A 211 24.50 -5.21 -5.30
C ILE A 211 24.10 -6.67 -5.02
N LYS A 212 23.18 -6.91 -4.08
CA LYS A 212 22.64 -8.25 -3.84
C LYS A 212 22.01 -8.84 -5.11
N TYR A 213 21.24 -8.08 -5.87
CA TYR A 213 20.69 -8.54 -7.16
C TYR A 213 21.81 -8.85 -8.15
N LEU A 214 22.85 -8.00 -8.22
CA LEU A 214 24.00 -8.23 -9.09
C LEU A 214 24.71 -9.54 -8.76
N LEU A 215 25.04 -9.75 -7.47
CA LEU A 215 25.72 -10.97 -7.00
C LEU A 215 24.88 -12.25 -7.17
N SER A 216 23.55 -12.11 -7.21
CA SER A 216 22.61 -13.21 -7.47
C SER A 216 22.37 -13.46 -8.97
N GLY A 217 23.12 -12.82 -9.87
CA GLY A 217 22.96 -12.96 -11.33
C GLY A 217 21.71 -12.25 -11.90
N GLN A 218 21.02 -11.45 -11.10
CA GLN A 218 19.80 -10.74 -11.50
C GLN A 218 20.13 -9.34 -12.03
N PHE A 219 20.96 -9.26 -13.08
CA PHE A 219 21.49 -8.01 -13.63
C PHE A 219 20.42 -6.99 -13.97
N ILE A 220 19.29 -7.43 -14.52
CA ILE A 220 18.17 -6.54 -14.88
C ILE A 220 17.64 -5.83 -13.65
N LEU A 221 17.47 -6.53 -12.52
CA LEU A 221 16.93 -5.94 -11.29
C LEU A 221 17.91 -4.92 -10.69
N PHE A 222 19.22 -5.18 -10.77
CA PHE A 222 20.23 -4.20 -10.39
C PHE A 222 20.04 -2.87 -11.12
N PHE A 223 19.94 -2.91 -12.45
CA PHE A 223 19.73 -1.70 -13.24
C PHE A 223 18.38 -1.03 -12.97
N LYS A 224 17.33 -1.79 -12.65
CA LYS A 224 16.00 -1.24 -12.33
C LYS A 224 15.98 -0.46 -11.02
N VAL A 225 16.77 -0.84 -10.03
CA VAL A 225 16.95 -0.05 -8.81
C VAL A 225 17.64 1.28 -9.12
N ILE A 226 18.71 1.27 -9.92
CA ILE A 226 19.42 2.50 -10.33
C ILE A 226 18.51 3.41 -11.17
N GLU A 227 17.81 2.83 -12.15
CA GLU A 227 16.86 3.54 -13.02
C GLU A 227 15.78 4.26 -12.19
N ALA A 228 15.32 3.66 -11.09
CA ALA A 228 14.34 4.26 -10.19
C ALA A 228 14.82 5.58 -9.55
N TYR A 229 16.10 5.74 -9.31
CA TYR A 229 16.69 6.99 -8.79
C TYR A 229 16.81 8.09 -9.84
N VAL A 230 16.99 7.72 -11.10
CA VAL A 230 17.17 8.66 -12.21
C VAL A 230 15.83 9.17 -12.74
N HIS A 231 14.81 8.30 -12.77
CA HIS A 231 13.51 8.60 -13.38
C HIS A 231 12.44 8.84 -12.30
N GLN A 232 12.65 9.85 -11.44
CA GLN A 232 11.61 10.32 -10.52
C GLN A 232 10.55 11.13 -11.28
N PRO A 233 9.25 11.03 -10.92
CA PRO A 233 8.17 11.80 -11.53
C PRO A 233 8.25 13.30 -11.17
#